data_cc3540680c205c8ef43feb0d64df7d94
#
_entry.id   cc3540680c205c8ef43feb0d64df7d94
#
_cell.length_a   1.000
_cell.length_b   1.000
_cell.length_c   1.000
_cell.angle_alpha   90.00
_cell.angle_beta   90.00
_cell.angle_gamma   90.00
#
_symmetry.space_group_name_H-M   'P 1'
#
loop_
_entity.id
_entity.type
_entity.pdbx_description
1 polymer ?
#
loop_
_entity_poly.entity_id
_entity_poly.type
_entity_poly.pdbx_seq_one_letter_code
_entity_poly.pdbx_strand_id
1 'polypeptide(L)'
;MAMLVLGGCSSESPEFSVDGGFGYVALDCGASDETIARAAVAITLPEKGDFSLTIRGVDVDYERSWTKFSDFVSADNRLAAGNYTASVAWGDAAQEGVNKPCYAGSQAFRIEAQRVTPATVTAYLGNAQVLVTFTRAFTDYFHDELFTLTSAAGHAFEFTAASEDAVFIAPGRFTLTGRALTQNGAEFAFPEQSRNAEARYRYTYKFDLSTAGKATVTISLDDTVIEEVVIDTELNPES
;
A
#
# COMPACT_ATOMS: atom_id res chain seq x y z
N MET A 1 -30.60 -40.30 -75.35
CA MET A 1 -30.27 -38.91 -74.92
C MET A 1 -30.51 -38.84 -73.42
N ALA A 2 -29.48 -39.10 -72.62
CA ALA A 2 -29.54 -39.17 -71.16
C ALA A 2 -29.08 -37.84 -70.61
N MET A 3 -29.94 -37.21 -69.79
CA MET A 3 -29.68 -35.95 -69.17
C MET A 3 -29.21 -36.22 -67.72
N LEU A 4 -27.91 -35.94 -67.46
CA LEU A 4 -27.35 -36.01 -66.12
C LEU A 4 -27.75 -34.77 -65.36
N VAL A 5 -28.44 -34.93 -64.24
CA VAL A 5 -28.66 -33.85 -63.26
C VAL A 5 -27.53 -33.93 -62.23
N LEU A 6 -26.65 -32.94 -62.26
CA LEU A 6 -25.63 -32.73 -61.22
C LEU A 6 -26.29 -32.06 -60.03
N GLY A 7 -26.51 -32.86 -58.96
CA GLY A 7 -26.87 -32.35 -57.66
C GLY A 7 -25.65 -31.69 -57.02
N GLY A 8 -25.70 -30.36 -56.85
CA GLY A 8 -24.72 -29.60 -56.07
C GLY A 8 -24.90 -29.89 -54.57
N CYS A 9 -23.90 -30.55 -53.97
CA CYS A 9 -23.77 -30.57 -52.50
C CYS A 9 -23.28 -29.19 -52.08
N SER A 10 -24.14 -28.39 -51.52
CA SER A 10 -23.74 -27.24 -50.68
C SER A 10 -23.19 -27.83 -49.38
N SER A 11 -21.86 -27.85 -49.23
CA SER A 11 -21.23 -28.05 -47.96
C SER A 11 -21.46 -26.81 -47.14
N GLU A 12 -22.52 -26.77 -46.38
CA GLU A 12 -22.59 -25.89 -45.19
C GLU A 12 -21.49 -26.36 -44.27
N SER A 13 -20.41 -25.59 -44.22
CA SER A 13 -19.45 -25.65 -43.15
C SER A 13 -20.22 -25.41 -41.84
N PRO A 14 -20.17 -26.31 -40.86
CA PRO A 14 -20.76 -26.01 -39.58
C PRO A 14 -20.05 -24.74 -39.08
N GLU A 15 -20.82 -23.68 -38.88
CA GLU A 15 -20.37 -22.59 -38.04
C GLU A 15 -20.04 -23.22 -36.72
N PHE A 16 -18.73 -23.35 -36.43
CA PHE A 16 -18.25 -23.57 -35.08
C PHE A 16 -18.67 -22.34 -34.30
N SER A 17 -19.84 -22.40 -33.68
CA SER A 17 -20.09 -21.59 -32.50
C SER A 17 -18.90 -21.85 -31.58
N VAL A 18 -18.10 -20.82 -31.34
CA VAL A 18 -17.02 -20.86 -30.35
C VAL A 18 -17.74 -21.01 -29.02
N ASP A 19 -18.13 -22.25 -28.73
CA ASP A 19 -18.58 -22.65 -27.41
C ASP A 19 -17.36 -22.43 -26.55
N GLY A 20 -17.34 -21.30 -25.84
CA GLY A 20 -16.22 -20.86 -25.06
C GLY A 20 -15.86 -21.95 -24.06
N GLY A 21 -14.87 -22.77 -24.41
CA GLY A 21 -14.47 -23.90 -23.57
C GLY A 21 -14.14 -23.43 -22.17
N PHE A 22 -14.02 -24.34 -21.24
CA PHE A 22 -13.66 -24.05 -19.86
C PHE A 22 -12.26 -24.52 -19.53
N GLY A 23 -11.60 -23.82 -18.66
CA GLY A 23 -10.28 -24.16 -18.08
C GLY A 23 -10.25 -23.92 -16.57
N TYR A 24 -9.06 -23.97 -16.02
CA TYR A 24 -8.81 -23.75 -14.58
C TYR A 24 -7.67 -22.75 -14.40
N VAL A 25 -7.65 -22.05 -13.26
CA VAL A 25 -6.53 -21.24 -12.84
C VAL A 25 -5.81 -21.91 -11.67
N ALA A 26 -4.48 -22.05 -11.78
CA ALA A 26 -3.61 -22.36 -10.64
C ALA A 26 -3.13 -21.03 -10.06
N LEU A 27 -3.87 -20.52 -9.10
CA LEU A 27 -3.63 -19.21 -8.52
C LEU A 27 -2.70 -19.31 -7.32
N ASP A 28 -1.74 -18.40 -7.28
CA ASP A 28 -0.86 -18.15 -6.14
C ASP A 28 -0.90 -16.68 -5.74
N CYS A 29 -0.61 -16.36 -4.48
CA CYS A 29 -0.46 -14.99 -4.02
C CYS A 29 0.56 -14.88 -2.89
N GLY A 30 1.08 -13.67 -2.68
CA GLY A 30 1.97 -13.38 -1.57
C GLY A 30 2.13 -11.88 -1.40
N ALA A 31 2.43 -11.45 -0.16
CA ALA A 31 2.84 -10.08 0.10
C ALA A 31 4.28 -9.89 -0.37
N SER A 32 4.57 -8.74 -0.97
CA SER A 32 5.92 -8.29 -1.21
C SER A 32 6.41 -7.50 -0.01
N ASP A 33 7.62 -7.79 0.45
CA ASP A 33 8.37 -6.97 1.40
C ASP A 33 9.04 -5.76 0.72
N GLU A 34 8.95 -5.66 -0.61
CA GLU A 34 9.35 -4.46 -1.33
C GLU A 34 8.46 -3.28 -0.94
N THR A 35 8.80 -2.67 0.17
CA THR A 35 8.57 -1.23 0.30
C THR A 35 9.53 -0.56 -0.69
N ILE A 36 9.16 0.58 -1.27
CA ILE A 36 10.12 1.39 -2.05
C ILE A 36 11.21 1.89 -1.09
N ALA A 37 10.98 1.75 0.20
CA ALA A 37 11.89 2.02 1.30
C ALA A 37 12.90 0.90 1.52
N ARG A 38 14.17 1.23 1.40
CA ARG A 38 15.28 0.34 1.80
C ARG A 38 15.45 0.23 3.32
N ALA A 39 14.65 0.93 4.11
CA ALA A 39 14.65 0.81 5.55
C ALA A 39 13.78 -0.38 5.97
N ALA A 40 14.44 -1.40 6.46
CA ALA A 40 13.79 -2.57 7.04
C ALA A 40 12.98 -2.17 8.29
N VAL A 41 11.74 -1.75 8.08
CA VAL A 41 10.76 -1.89 9.16
C VAL A 41 10.36 -3.35 9.13
N ALA A 42 10.57 -4.03 10.23
CA ALA A 42 10.08 -5.40 10.39
C ALA A 42 8.54 -5.41 10.43
N ILE A 43 7.92 -5.26 9.26
CA ILE A 43 6.48 -5.48 9.11
C ILE A 43 6.32 -6.99 9.02
N THR A 44 5.54 -7.56 9.93
CA THR A 44 5.13 -8.95 9.79
C THR A 44 4.23 -9.05 8.56
N LEU A 45 4.71 -9.74 7.53
CA LEU A 45 3.92 -9.96 6.31
C LEU A 45 2.72 -10.87 6.62
N PRO A 46 1.55 -10.60 6.03
CA PRO A 46 0.40 -11.48 6.19
C PRO A 46 0.66 -12.84 5.55
N GLU A 47 0.10 -13.88 6.20
CA GLU A 47 0.12 -15.22 5.65
C GLU A 47 -0.72 -15.28 4.36
N LYS A 48 -0.21 -16.03 3.38
CA LYS A 48 -0.89 -16.21 2.08
C LYS A 48 -2.37 -16.55 2.21
N GLY A 49 -2.73 -17.43 3.13
CA GLY A 49 -4.08 -17.92 3.34
C GLY A 49 -5.08 -16.87 3.84
N ASP A 50 -4.58 -15.77 4.44
CA ASP A 50 -5.42 -14.76 5.09
C ASP A 50 -5.83 -13.61 4.17
N PHE A 51 -5.32 -13.57 2.94
CA PHE A 51 -5.79 -12.61 1.95
C PHE A 51 -7.23 -12.90 1.54
N SER A 52 -8.04 -11.88 1.34
CA SER A 52 -9.25 -12.01 0.53
C SER A 52 -8.87 -12.16 -0.95
N LEU A 53 -9.71 -12.85 -1.71
CA LEU A 53 -9.54 -13.04 -3.15
C LEU A 53 -10.82 -12.65 -3.87
N THR A 54 -10.70 -11.91 -4.97
CA THR A 54 -11.79 -11.69 -5.93
C THR A 54 -11.29 -12.02 -7.33
N ILE A 55 -12.02 -12.85 -8.05
CA ILE A 55 -11.78 -13.11 -9.47
C ILE A 55 -12.94 -12.50 -10.25
N ARG A 56 -12.59 -11.62 -11.20
CA ARG A 56 -13.56 -10.92 -12.06
C ARG A 56 -13.24 -11.18 -13.53
N GLY A 57 -14.27 -11.52 -14.31
CA GLY A 57 -14.17 -11.55 -15.77
C GLY A 57 -14.05 -10.14 -16.35
N VAL A 58 -13.24 -10.01 -17.40
CA VAL A 58 -13.07 -8.75 -18.15
C VAL A 58 -14.02 -8.73 -19.36
N ASP A 59 -14.05 -9.84 -20.07
CA ASP A 59 -14.88 -10.08 -21.27
C ASP A 59 -15.90 -11.23 -21.05
N VAL A 60 -16.00 -11.71 -19.83
CA VAL A 60 -16.89 -12.80 -19.41
C VAL A 60 -17.69 -12.34 -18.19
N ASP A 61 -18.98 -12.63 -18.15
CA ASP A 61 -19.82 -12.33 -16.98
C ASP A 61 -19.52 -13.30 -15.86
N TYR A 62 -18.55 -12.93 -15.04
CA TYR A 62 -18.11 -13.70 -13.87
C TYR A 62 -17.55 -12.79 -12.79
N GLU A 63 -18.04 -12.95 -11.56
CA GLU A 63 -17.43 -12.37 -10.37
C GLU A 63 -17.64 -13.30 -9.20
N ARG A 64 -16.58 -13.64 -8.51
CA ARG A 64 -16.62 -14.44 -7.28
C ARG A 64 -15.55 -13.99 -6.31
N SER A 65 -15.92 -13.94 -5.02
CA SER A 65 -15.03 -13.53 -3.94
C SER A 65 -14.94 -14.62 -2.87
N TRP A 66 -13.80 -14.71 -2.24
CA TRP A 66 -13.49 -15.54 -1.09
C TRP A 66 -12.94 -14.64 0.01
N THR A 67 -13.41 -14.83 1.22
CA THR A 67 -12.96 -14.06 2.39
C THR A 67 -11.51 -14.41 2.73
N LYS A 68 -11.13 -15.66 2.49
CA LYS A 68 -9.75 -16.13 2.65
C LYS A 68 -9.27 -16.81 1.38
N PHE A 69 -8.01 -16.54 1.01
CA PHE A 69 -7.37 -17.22 -0.12
C PHE A 69 -7.29 -18.73 0.09
N SER A 70 -7.16 -19.18 1.34
CA SER A 70 -7.17 -20.60 1.70
C SER A 70 -8.47 -21.31 1.32
N ASP A 71 -9.58 -20.59 1.15
CA ASP A 71 -10.88 -21.17 0.76
C ASP A 71 -11.00 -21.37 -0.78
N PHE A 72 -10.04 -20.84 -1.53
CA PHE A 72 -9.99 -21.03 -2.98
C PHE A 72 -9.37 -22.38 -3.33
N VAL A 73 -10.17 -23.26 -3.92
CA VAL A 73 -9.71 -24.53 -4.46
C VAL A 73 -9.80 -24.49 -5.98
N SER A 74 -8.64 -24.53 -6.66
CA SER A 74 -8.57 -24.44 -8.13
C SER A 74 -9.43 -25.48 -8.85
N ALA A 75 -9.44 -26.71 -8.36
CA ALA A 75 -10.21 -27.81 -8.98
C ALA A 75 -11.74 -27.58 -8.94
N ASP A 76 -12.23 -26.79 -7.96
CA ASP A 76 -13.66 -26.50 -7.80
C ASP A 76 -14.08 -25.24 -8.58
N ASN A 77 -13.12 -24.51 -9.18
CA ASN A 77 -13.34 -23.24 -9.84
C ASN A 77 -13.05 -23.33 -11.33
N ARG A 78 -13.97 -23.93 -12.05
CA ARG A 78 -13.98 -24.00 -13.50
C ARG A 78 -14.44 -22.68 -14.09
N LEU A 79 -13.61 -22.07 -14.95
CA LEU A 79 -13.82 -20.76 -15.57
C LEU A 79 -14.02 -20.92 -17.08
N ALA A 80 -14.90 -20.12 -17.67
CA ALA A 80 -15.03 -20.05 -19.13
C ALA A 80 -13.73 -19.48 -19.74
N ALA A 81 -13.42 -19.89 -20.97
CA ALA A 81 -12.28 -19.29 -21.68
C ALA A 81 -12.52 -17.78 -21.87
N GLY A 82 -11.54 -16.97 -21.51
CA GLY A 82 -11.65 -15.50 -21.53
C GLY A 82 -10.61 -14.81 -20.67
N ASN A 83 -10.71 -13.50 -20.57
CA ASN A 83 -9.79 -12.68 -19.77
C ASN A 83 -10.39 -12.38 -18.40
N TYR A 84 -9.53 -12.44 -17.39
CA TYR A 84 -9.88 -12.27 -15.98
C TYR A 84 -8.86 -11.40 -15.27
N THR A 85 -9.29 -10.87 -14.12
CA THR A 85 -8.41 -10.25 -13.14
C THR A 85 -8.63 -10.92 -11.79
N ALA A 86 -7.55 -11.39 -11.17
CA ALA A 86 -7.54 -11.79 -9.77
C ALA A 86 -7.02 -10.61 -8.95
N SER A 87 -7.72 -10.28 -7.87
CA SER A 87 -7.34 -9.25 -6.91
C SER A 87 -7.29 -9.85 -5.52
N VAL A 88 -6.24 -9.53 -4.77
CA VAL A 88 -6.11 -9.93 -3.37
C VAL A 88 -5.97 -8.70 -2.49
N ALA A 89 -6.50 -8.78 -1.26
CA ALA A 89 -6.36 -7.73 -0.27
C ALA A 89 -6.25 -8.32 1.14
N TRP A 90 -5.51 -7.65 2.00
CA TRP A 90 -5.38 -7.95 3.42
C TRP A 90 -5.30 -6.65 4.21
N GLY A 91 -5.89 -6.64 5.42
CA GLY A 91 -6.06 -5.43 6.21
C GLY A 91 -7.20 -4.55 5.68
N ASP A 92 -7.38 -3.41 6.31
CA ASP A 92 -8.42 -2.44 5.95
C ASP A 92 -7.76 -1.11 5.59
N ALA A 93 -7.85 -0.72 4.33
CA ALA A 93 -7.26 0.52 3.82
C ALA A 93 -7.89 1.80 4.43
N ALA A 94 -9.08 1.68 5.03
CA ALA A 94 -9.74 2.79 5.74
C ALA A 94 -9.24 2.94 7.19
N GLN A 95 -8.54 1.92 7.72
CA GLN A 95 -7.97 1.99 9.06
C GLN A 95 -6.55 2.54 9.01
N GLU A 96 -6.34 3.61 9.77
CA GLU A 96 -5.04 4.23 9.98
C GLU A 96 -4.58 4.01 11.43
N GLY A 97 -3.28 4.10 11.69
CA GLY A 97 -2.70 4.00 13.03
C GLY A 97 -1.48 3.09 13.12
N VAL A 98 -1.00 2.90 14.35
CA VAL A 98 0.10 1.98 14.65
C VAL A 98 -0.36 0.54 14.36
N ASN A 99 0.51 -0.26 13.72
CA ASN A 99 0.24 -1.65 13.36
C ASN A 99 -1.03 -1.86 12.52
N LYS A 100 -1.31 -0.92 11.61
CA LYS A 100 -2.44 -0.98 10.67
C LYS A 100 -1.99 -1.05 9.19
N PRO A 101 -1.09 -1.98 8.82
CA PRO A 101 -0.73 -2.16 7.42
C PRO A 101 -1.90 -2.75 6.64
N CYS A 102 -2.04 -2.36 5.39
CA CYS A 102 -2.91 -3.01 4.43
C CYS A 102 -2.13 -3.38 3.17
N TYR A 103 -2.49 -4.49 2.55
CA TYR A 103 -1.85 -4.99 1.35
C TYR A 103 -2.89 -5.20 0.27
N ALA A 104 -2.57 -4.87 -0.96
CA ALA A 104 -3.42 -5.12 -2.11
C ALA A 104 -2.58 -5.43 -3.35
N GLY A 105 -3.15 -6.24 -4.23
CA GLY A 105 -2.53 -6.56 -5.51
C GLY A 105 -3.54 -7.10 -6.49
N SER A 106 -3.21 -7.03 -7.78
CA SER A 106 -4.03 -7.60 -8.83
C SER A 106 -3.17 -8.13 -9.97
N GLN A 107 -3.66 -9.18 -10.62
CA GLN A 107 -3.03 -9.81 -11.77
C GLN A 107 -4.07 -10.16 -12.82
N ALA A 108 -3.86 -9.68 -14.04
CA ALA A 108 -4.63 -10.10 -15.19
C ALA A 108 -4.12 -11.46 -15.69
N PHE A 109 -5.03 -12.33 -16.11
CA PHE A 109 -4.71 -13.62 -16.69
C PHE A 109 -5.77 -14.04 -17.71
N ARG A 110 -5.44 -15.00 -18.55
CA ARG A 110 -6.35 -15.53 -19.58
C ARG A 110 -6.57 -17.02 -19.37
N ILE A 111 -7.81 -17.43 -19.32
CA ILE A 111 -8.19 -18.83 -19.32
C ILE A 111 -8.31 -19.33 -20.75
N GLU A 112 -7.60 -20.40 -21.05
CA GLU A 112 -7.72 -21.17 -22.28
C GLU A 112 -8.53 -22.46 -22.02
N ALA A 113 -9.34 -22.82 -23.00
CA ALA A 113 -10.13 -24.06 -22.90
C ALA A 113 -9.24 -25.28 -22.67
N GLN A 114 -9.67 -26.16 -21.78
CA GLN A 114 -9.03 -27.44 -21.44
C GLN A 114 -7.59 -27.31 -20.90
N ARG A 115 -7.23 -26.13 -20.35
CA ARG A 115 -5.92 -25.88 -19.77
C ARG A 115 -6.00 -25.40 -18.32
N VAL A 116 -4.91 -25.56 -17.61
CA VAL A 116 -4.65 -24.93 -16.32
C VAL A 116 -3.71 -23.75 -16.57
N THR A 117 -4.17 -22.54 -16.23
CA THR A 117 -3.40 -21.31 -16.37
C THR A 117 -2.75 -20.97 -15.04
N PRO A 118 -1.43 -20.89 -14.92
CA PRO A 118 -0.79 -20.36 -13.72
C PRO A 118 -0.95 -18.84 -13.65
N ALA A 119 -1.24 -18.32 -12.47
CA ALA A 119 -1.27 -16.89 -12.21
C ALA A 119 -0.81 -16.61 -10.78
N THR A 120 0.04 -15.59 -10.60
CA THR A 120 0.55 -15.19 -9.28
C THR A 120 0.23 -13.73 -9.04
N VAL A 121 -0.44 -13.43 -7.94
CA VAL A 121 -0.76 -12.07 -7.52
C VAL A 121 0.23 -11.63 -6.45
N THR A 122 1.01 -10.58 -6.73
CA THR A 122 1.85 -9.95 -5.73
C THR A 122 1.09 -8.78 -5.09
N ALA A 123 0.91 -8.85 -3.79
CA ALA A 123 0.30 -7.79 -3.00
C ALA A 123 1.38 -6.87 -2.43
N TYR A 124 1.18 -5.58 -2.53
CA TYR A 124 2.07 -4.55 -2.00
C TYR A 124 1.39 -3.78 -0.89
N LEU A 125 2.20 -3.12 -0.04
CA LEU A 125 1.69 -2.23 1.00
C LEU A 125 0.83 -1.14 0.37
N GLY A 126 -0.43 -1.04 0.77
CA GLY A 126 -1.42 -0.11 0.21
C GLY A 126 -1.44 1.25 0.89
N ASN A 127 -0.82 1.37 2.06
CA ASN A 127 -0.70 2.62 2.81
C ASN A 127 0.75 3.12 2.86
N ALA A 128 0.94 4.33 3.40
CA ALA A 128 2.23 4.91 3.70
C ALA A 128 2.54 4.78 5.19
N GLN A 129 3.81 4.88 5.54
CA GLN A 129 4.26 4.97 6.93
C GLN A 129 4.77 6.37 7.24
N VAL A 130 4.47 6.88 8.42
CA VAL A 130 5.06 8.10 8.95
C VAL A 130 5.66 7.81 10.32
N LEU A 131 6.91 8.18 10.50
CA LEU A 131 7.65 8.07 11.74
C LEU A 131 8.18 9.45 12.13
N VAL A 132 8.04 9.79 13.40
CA VAL A 132 8.66 10.99 13.98
C VAL A 132 9.67 10.54 15.01
N THR A 133 10.89 11.06 14.91
CA THR A 133 11.99 10.72 15.80
C THR A 133 12.67 11.99 16.31
N PHE A 134 13.27 11.88 17.49
CA PHE A 134 13.96 12.98 18.13
C PHE A 134 15.38 12.56 18.48
N THR A 135 16.37 13.44 18.22
CA THR A 135 17.72 13.19 18.69
C THR A 135 17.84 13.51 20.18
N ARG A 136 18.88 12.95 20.80
CA ARG A 136 19.18 13.28 22.19
C ARG A 136 19.43 14.78 22.40
N ALA A 137 20.14 15.43 21.49
CA ALA A 137 20.36 16.88 21.55
C ALA A 137 19.06 17.68 21.58
N PHE A 138 18.04 17.21 20.81
CA PHE A 138 16.72 17.82 20.80
C PHE A 138 16.03 17.63 22.15
N THR A 139 15.96 16.39 22.68
CA THR A 139 15.27 16.08 23.93
C THR A 139 16.00 16.57 25.19
N ASP A 140 17.30 16.81 25.12
CA ASP A 140 18.07 17.46 26.20
C ASP A 140 17.73 18.98 26.31
N TYR A 141 17.25 19.60 25.22
CA TYR A 141 16.90 21.03 25.18
C TYR A 141 15.40 21.31 25.26
N PHE A 142 14.60 20.52 24.54
CA PHE A 142 13.15 20.63 24.53
C PHE A 142 12.52 19.56 25.43
N HIS A 143 11.43 19.91 26.12
CA HIS A 143 10.64 18.98 26.92
C HIS A 143 9.17 19.09 26.57
N ASP A 144 8.37 18.11 26.99
CA ASP A 144 6.92 18.06 26.75
C ASP A 144 6.58 18.25 25.27
N GLU A 145 7.49 17.71 24.41
CA GLU A 145 7.27 17.74 22.98
C GLU A 145 6.04 16.93 22.60
N LEU A 146 5.17 17.54 21.82
CA LEU A 146 3.98 16.93 21.27
C LEU A 146 3.87 17.30 19.79
N PHE A 147 3.98 16.30 18.93
CA PHE A 147 3.78 16.45 17.50
C PHE A 147 2.52 15.71 17.08
N THR A 148 1.69 16.38 16.29
CA THR A 148 0.42 15.84 15.80
C THR A 148 0.46 15.71 14.30
N LEU A 149 0.38 14.46 13.82
CA LEU A 149 0.16 14.12 12.43
C LEU A 149 -1.35 14.11 12.16
N THR A 150 -1.80 14.88 11.17
CA THR A 150 -3.19 14.82 10.68
C THR A 150 -3.18 14.25 9.28
N SER A 151 -3.84 13.10 9.09
CA SER A 151 -3.92 12.40 7.81
C SER A 151 -4.93 13.07 6.86
N ALA A 152 -4.94 12.64 5.59
CA ALA A 152 -5.93 13.07 4.60
C ALA A 152 -7.38 12.72 5.00
N ALA A 153 -7.55 11.65 5.79
CA ALA A 153 -8.84 11.22 6.34
C ALA A 153 -9.28 12.06 7.57
N GLY A 154 -8.41 12.95 8.07
CA GLY A 154 -8.67 13.78 9.25
C GLY A 154 -8.36 13.07 10.58
N HIS A 155 -7.75 11.89 10.56
CA HIS A 155 -7.30 11.24 11.79
C HIS A 155 -6.05 11.94 12.32
N ALA A 156 -5.98 12.12 13.65
CA ALA A 156 -4.85 12.72 14.33
C ALA A 156 -4.07 11.68 15.14
N PHE A 157 -2.74 11.71 15.01
CA PHE A 157 -1.83 10.81 15.72
C PHE A 157 -0.76 11.64 16.41
N GLU A 158 -0.52 11.34 17.67
CA GLU A 158 0.41 12.07 18.51
C GLU A 158 1.75 11.32 18.61
N PHE A 159 2.84 12.10 18.55
CA PHE A 159 4.21 11.62 18.71
C PHE A 159 4.90 12.43 19.80
N THR A 160 5.59 11.73 20.68
CA THR A 160 6.46 12.26 21.73
C THR A 160 7.81 11.57 21.67
N ALA A 161 8.78 11.95 22.47
CA ALA A 161 10.07 11.27 22.57
C ALA A 161 9.95 9.77 22.93
N ALA A 162 8.83 9.36 23.52
CA ALA A 162 8.55 7.96 23.84
C ALA A 162 7.93 7.18 22.67
N SER A 163 7.62 7.84 21.55
CA SER A 163 7.02 7.17 20.38
C SER A 163 8.11 6.49 19.55
N GLU A 164 8.01 5.16 19.41
CA GLU A 164 8.97 4.34 18.66
C GLU A 164 8.35 3.80 17.37
N ASP A 165 7.03 3.75 17.29
CA ASP A 165 6.30 3.09 16.22
C ASP A 165 5.91 4.06 15.09
N ALA A 166 5.98 3.57 13.86
CA ALA A 166 5.43 4.28 12.72
C ALA A 166 3.91 4.14 12.66
N VAL A 167 3.27 5.20 12.20
CA VAL A 167 1.83 5.24 11.91
C VAL A 167 1.61 4.94 10.44
N PHE A 168 0.66 4.07 10.15
CA PHE A 168 0.20 3.80 8.79
C PHE A 168 -0.96 4.73 8.46
N ILE A 169 -0.86 5.42 7.32
CA ILE A 169 -1.87 6.36 6.83
C ILE A 169 -2.25 6.06 5.38
N ALA A 170 -3.47 6.35 5.01
CA ALA A 170 -3.89 6.27 3.62
C ALA A 170 -3.10 7.26 2.74
N PRO A 171 -2.85 6.93 1.45
CA PRO A 171 -2.28 7.88 0.52
C PRO A 171 -3.10 9.18 0.46
N GLY A 172 -2.40 10.31 0.40
CA GLY A 172 -3.01 11.62 0.36
C GLY A 172 -2.23 12.65 1.16
N ARG A 173 -2.77 13.88 1.21
CA ARG A 173 -2.10 14.97 1.90
C ARG A 173 -2.21 14.80 3.42
N PHE A 174 -1.07 14.86 4.10
CA PHE A 174 -1.01 14.92 5.56
C PHE A 174 -0.24 16.15 6.03
N THR A 175 -0.45 16.53 7.27
CA THR A 175 0.24 17.62 7.94
C THR A 175 0.83 17.14 9.26
N LEU A 176 1.97 17.69 9.63
CA LEU A 176 2.61 17.50 10.93
C LEU A 176 2.79 18.87 11.57
N THR A 177 2.18 19.08 12.73
CA THR A 177 2.36 20.24 13.60
C THR A 177 3.06 19.81 14.87
N GLY A 178 3.78 20.70 15.53
CA GLY A 178 4.48 20.34 16.75
C GLY A 178 4.64 21.53 17.69
N ARG A 179 4.76 21.21 18.97
CA ARG A 179 5.13 22.15 20.03
C ARG A 179 6.01 21.47 21.06
N ALA A 180 6.81 22.24 21.75
CA ALA A 180 7.61 21.78 22.87
C ALA A 180 7.88 22.94 23.83
N LEU A 181 8.32 22.65 25.04
CA LEU A 181 8.82 23.63 25.96
C LEU A 181 10.35 23.72 25.88
N THR A 182 10.88 24.92 25.85
CA THR A 182 12.32 25.16 26.00
C THR A 182 12.76 24.92 27.44
N GLN A 183 14.07 24.86 27.71
CA GLN A 183 14.61 24.72 29.07
C GLN A 183 14.13 25.80 30.05
N ASN A 184 13.74 26.98 29.55
CA ASN A 184 13.21 28.07 30.35
C ASN A 184 11.69 27.99 30.53
N GLY A 185 11.03 26.94 30.05
CA GLY A 185 9.59 26.73 30.11
C GLY A 185 8.77 27.55 29.12
N ALA A 186 9.42 28.22 28.16
CA ALA A 186 8.71 28.93 27.10
C ALA A 186 8.21 27.92 26.03
N GLU A 187 6.96 28.08 25.62
CA GLU A 187 6.40 27.28 24.56
C GLU A 187 7.00 27.69 23.20
N PHE A 188 7.41 26.69 22.45
CA PHE A 188 7.90 26.82 21.09
C PHE A 188 7.02 26.02 20.13
N ALA A 189 6.44 26.68 19.13
CA ALA A 189 5.66 26.04 18.08
C ALA A 189 6.51 25.84 16.83
N PHE A 190 6.56 24.60 16.37
CA PHE A 190 7.28 24.24 15.14
C PHE A 190 6.43 24.57 13.91
N PRO A 191 7.04 25.05 12.82
CA PRO A 191 6.33 25.31 11.58
C PRO A 191 5.66 24.04 11.06
N GLU A 192 4.42 24.18 10.57
CA GLU A 192 3.69 23.08 9.97
C GLU A 192 4.45 22.50 8.78
N GLN A 193 4.56 21.17 8.74
CA GLN A 193 5.06 20.42 7.63
C GLN A 193 3.90 19.74 6.92
N SER A 194 3.86 19.79 5.59
CA SER A 194 2.78 19.20 4.80
C SER A 194 3.33 18.46 3.58
N ARG A 195 2.83 17.22 3.35
CA ARG A 195 3.23 16.38 2.23
C ARG A 195 2.08 15.53 1.70
N ASN A 196 2.24 15.02 0.49
CA ASN A 196 1.41 13.96 -0.05
C ASN A 196 2.07 12.61 0.26
N ALA A 197 1.37 11.78 1.01
CA ALA A 197 1.76 10.39 1.22
C ALA A 197 1.41 9.54 -0.01
N GLU A 198 2.33 8.69 -0.42
CA GLU A 198 2.14 7.69 -1.45
C GLU A 198 2.23 6.30 -0.83
N ALA A 199 1.44 5.35 -1.34
CA ALA A 199 1.50 3.97 -0.89
C ALA A 199 2.92 3.41 -1.04
N ARG A 200 3.32 2.51 -0.14
CA ARG A 200 4.63 1.84 -0.12
C ARG A 200 5.80 2.71 0.35
N TYR A 201 5.60 4.01 0.64
CA TYR A 201 6.66 4.90 1.10
C TYR A 201 6.66 5.08 2.61
N ARG A 202 7.86 5.29 3.17
CA ARG A 202 8.06 5.67 4.56
C ARG A 202 8.60 7.09 4.64
N TYR A 203 7.90 7.94 5.38
CA TYR A 203 8.29 9.31 5.68
C TYR A 203 8.83 9.37 7.11
N THR A 204 10.09 9.73 7.26
CA THR A 204 10.71 9.89 8.58
C THR A 204 11.00 11.37 8.83
N TYR A 205 10.42 11.91 9.88
CA TYR A 205 10.70 13.24 10.37
C TYR A 205 11.64 13.13 11.57
N LYS A 206 12.88 13.58 11.39
CA LYS A 206 13.88 13.57 12.44
C LYS A 206 14.11 14.99 12.94
N PHE A 207 13.77 15.24 14.19
CA PHE A 207 14.00 16.50 14.87
C PHE A 207 15.36 16.47 15.56
N ASP A 208 16.18 17.44 15.26
CA ASP A 208 17.53 17.58 15.82
C ASP A 208 17.75 19.02 16.28
N LEU A 209 18.72 19.23 17.17
CA LEU A 209 19.21 20.53 17.57
C LEU A 209 20.66 20.66 17.14
N SER A 210 20.93 21.59 16.23
CA SER A 210 22.32 21.88 15.83
C SER A 210 23.06 22.58 16.96
N THR A 211 24.39 22.40 17.00
CA THR A 211 25.29 23.05 17.99
C THR A 211 25.27 24.58 17.93
N ALA A 212 24.62 25.17 16.93
CA ALA A 212 24.46 26.63 16.77
C ALA A 212 23.14 27.15 17.41
N GLY A 213 22.42 26.35 18.18
CA GLY A 213 21.16 26.77 18.80
C GLY A 213 19.99 26.86 17.84
N LYS A 214 20.08 26.19 16.69
CA LYS A 214 19.01 26.09 15.68
C LYS A 214 18.41 24.69 15.71
N ALA A 215 17.09 24.61 15.79
CA ALA A 215 16.41 23.34 15.57
C ALA A 215 16.41 23.01 14.07
N THR A 216 16.69 21.78 13.75
CA THR A 216 16.64 21.27 12.37
C THR A 216 15.62 20.14 12.29
N VAL A 217 14.82 20.14 11.23
CA VAL A 217 13.98 19.02 10.87
C VAL A 217 14.53 18.41 9.60
N THR A 218 15.02 17.19 9.70
CA THR A 218 15.42 16.41 8.54
C THR A 218 14.26 15.51 8.14
N ILE A 219 13.79 15.66 6.91
CA ILE A 219 12.75 14.83 6.34
C ILE A 219 13.41 13.83 5.41
N SER A 220 13.24 12.56 5.69
CA SER A 220 13.73 11.46 4.85
C SER A 220 12.56 10.73 4.22
N LEU A 221 12.74 10.37 2.95
CA LEU A 221 11.92 9.44 2.23
C LEU A 221 12.74 8.16 2.07
N ASP A 222 12.29 7.07 2.66
CA ASP A 222 12.98 5.79 2.58
C ASP A 222 14.48 5.89 2.94
N ASP A 223 14.79 6.56 4.09
CA ASP A 223 16.13 6.87 4.58
C ASP A 223 17.00 7.78 3.68
N THR A 224 16.45 8.25 2.57
CA THR A 224 17.10 9.30 1.77
C THR A 224 16.59 10.64 2.22
N VAL A 225 17.49 11.52 2.66
CA VAL A 225 17.15 12.91 3.02
C VAL A 225 16.68 13.63 1.77
N ILE A 226 15.40 14.06 1.77
CA ILE A 226 14.79 14.80 0.67
C ILE A 226 14.65 16.28 0.98
N GLU A 227 14.64 16.64 2.26
CA GLU A 227 14.51 18.01 2.72
C GLU A 227 15.13 18.17 4.09
N GLU A 228 15.82 19.28 4.29
CA GLU A 228 16.31 19.76 5.58
C GLU A 228 15.73 21.16 5.83
N VAL A 229 14.88 21.28 6.84
CA VAL A 229 14.27 22.55 7.23
C VAL A 229 15.00 23.05 8.47
N VAL A 230 15.74 24.16 8.31
CA VAL A 230 16.33 24.84 9.47
C VAL A 230 15.28 25.76 10.07
N ILE A 231 14.92 25.48 11.30
CA ILE A 231 14.02 26.32 12.08
C ILE A 231 14.89 27.29 12.86
N ASP A 232 14.88 28.55 12.45
CA ASP A 232 15.56 29.63 13.20
C ASP A 232 14.80 29.83 14.50
N THR A 233 15.24 29.13 15.53
CA THR A 233 14.86 29.46 16.88
C THR A 233 15.82 30.55 17.34
N GLU A 234 15.36 31.76 17.57
CA GLU A 234 16.11 32.70 18.41
C GLU A 234 16.12 32.12 19.83
N LEU A 235 16.91 31.06 19.98
CA LEU A 235 17.22 30.50 21.30
C LEU A 235 18.21 31.48 21.93
N ASN A 236 17.66 32.54 22.48
CA ASN A 236 18.47 33.51 23.22
C ASN A 236 18.87 32.87 24.55
N PRO A 237 20.15 32.47 24.76
CA PRO A 237 20.58 31.87 26.01
C PRO A 237 20.70 32.87 27.14
N GLU A 238 20.39 34.15 26.90
CA GLU A 238 20.55 35.23 27.89
C GLU A 238 19.25 36.04 28.04
N SER A 239 18.42 35.60 28.95
CA SER A 239 17.59 36.52 29.78
C SER A 239 17.08 35.82 31.03
#